data_f41139cd3b269c478a549dfc6c7b274f
#
_entry.id   f41139cd3b269c478a549dfc6c7b274f
#
_cell.length_a   1.000
_cell.length_b   1.000
_cell.length_c   1.000
_cell.angle_alpha   90.00
_cell.angle_beta   90.00
_cell.angle_gamma   90.00
#
_symmetry.space_group_name_H-M   'P 1'
#
loop_
_entity.id
_entity.type
_entity.pdbx_description
1 polymer ?
#
loop_
_entity_poly.entity_id
_entity_poly.type
_entity_poly.pdbx_seq_one_letter_code
_entity_poly.pdbx_strand_id
1 'polypeptide(L)'
;MAAQCDVVDYDALQIEIQPFSIPKNPNYWVFSSQNAVRSFLANPIASIQQNPILCVGEKTKSLLEENGQKVIKTAHNMIELVNFIQKTMKNEHFLHMCGNRKLPDFAAGMQQAGISYDEVTAYHTHLVSRKQTPEPQGLLFYSPSGVESYLQTNSIGASWCFCIGETTATAVRPLTERLTVSPKANADLLVAAAATHFRR
;
A
#
# COMPACT_ATOMS: atom_id res chain seq x y z
N MET A 1 -26.73 -22.57 -3.94
CA MET A 1 -26.72 -21.78 -5.20
C MET A 1 -25.66 -20.73 -5.12
N ALA A 2 -24.81 -20.58 -6.15
CA ALA A 2 -23.85 -19.49 -6.21
C ALA A 2 -24.60 -18.15 -6.34
N ALA A 3 -24.10 -17.08 -5.72
CA ALA A 3 -24.67 -15.76 -5.97
C ALA A 3 -24.37 -15.39 -7.44
N GLN A 4 -25.43 -15.16 -8.21
CA GLN A 4 -25.30 -14.60 -9.56
C GLN A 4 -25.13 -13.08 -9.40
N CYS A 5 -23.88 -12.62 -9.34
CA CYS A 5 -23.55 -11.22 -9.34
C CYS A 5 -22.71 -10.93 -10.58
N ASP A 6 -23.08 -9.92 -11.33
CA ASP A 6 -22.19 -9.36 -12.35
C ASP A 6 -21.08 -8.56 -11.66
N VAL A 7 -19.84 -8.85 -12.00
CA VAL A 7 -18.67 -8.18 -11.43
C VAL A 7 -18.03 -7.30 -12.50
N VAL A 8 -17.81 -6.05 -12.15
CA VAL A 8 -17.10 -5.10 -13.00
C VAL A 8 -15.79 -4.73 -12.32
N ASP A 9 -14.68 -5.03 -12.97
CA ASP A 9 -13.37 -4.60 -12.52
C ASP A 9 -13.17 -3.11 -12.73
N TYR A 10 -12.69 -2.45 -11.69
CA TYR A 10 -12.38 -1.02 -11.68
C TYR A 10 -10.92 -0.82 -11.27
N ASP A 11 -10.05 -0.63 -12.27
CA ASP A 11 -8.64 -0.28 -12.05
C ASP A 11 -8.55 1.17 -11.56
N ALA A 12 -8.72 1.34 -10.25
CA ALA A 12 -8.74 2.64 -9.60
C ALA A 12 -7.36 3.33 -9.57
N LEU A 13 -6.28 2.57 -9.74
CA LEU A 13 -4.91 3.04 -9.57
C LEU A 13 -4.03 2.56 -10.73
N GLN A 14 -3.17 3.44 -11.20
CA GLN A 14 -2.08 3.11 -12.12
C GLN A 14 -0.75 3.37 -11.44
N ILE A 15 0.15 2.39 -11.49
CA ILE A 15 1.51 2.51 -10.97
C ILE A 15 2.46 2.81 -12.14
N GLU A 16 3.19 3.90 -12.02
CA GLU A 16 4.22 4.31 -12.96
C GLU A 16 5.58 4.25 -12.27
N ILE A 17 6.46 3.37 -12.76
CA ILE A 17 7.84 3.28 -12.26
C ILE A 17 8.58 4.55 -12.67
N GLN A 18 9.27 5.16 -11.72
CA GLN A 18 10.08 6.35 -11.96
C GLN A 18 11.56 5.99 -12.04
N PRO A 19 12.32 6.62 -12.94
CA PRO A 19 13.76 6.56 -12.86
C PRO A 19 14.24 7.24 -11.58
N PHE A 20 15.22 6.65 -10.92
CA PHE A 20 15.79 7.20 -9.70
C PHE A 20 17.30 7.02 -9.65
N SER A 21 17.95 7.86 -8.86
CA SER A 21 19.36 7.75 -8.48
C SER A 21 19.48 7.63 -6.96
N ILE A 22 20.57 7.00 -6.53
CA ILE A 22 20.83 6.86 -5.09
C ILE A 22 21.63 8.09 -4.64
N PRO A 23 21.08 8.92 -3.72
CA PRO A 23 21.70 10.19 -3.35
C PRO A 23 23.01 10.02 -2.58
N LYS A 24 23.12 8.96 -1.78
CA LYS A 24 24.31 8.56 -1.02
C LYS A 24 24.39 7.04 -0.96
N ASN A 25 25.55 6.53 -0.53
CA ASN A 25 25.66 5.09 -0.26
C ASN A 25 25.04 4.80 1.14
N PRO A 26 23.80 4.27 1.24
CA PRO A 26 23.14 4.02 2.52
C PRO A 26 23.75 2.80 3.21
N ASN A 27 23.69 2.76 4.55
CA ASN A 27 24.02 1.54 5.29
C ASN A 27 22.89 0.52 5.16
N TYR A 28 21.65 0.99 5.13
CA TYR A 28 20.43 0.16 5.10
C TYR A 28 19.40 0.71 4.13
N TRP A 29 18.68 -0.21 3.48
CA TRP A 29 17.54 0.11 2.65
C TRP A 29 16.23 -0.18 3.38
N VAL A 30 15.22 0.64 3.14
CA VAL A 30 13.89 0.49 3.75
C VAL A 30 12.84 0.40 2.65
N PHE A 31 12.01 -0.64 2.68
CA PHE A 31 10.90 -0.84 1.76
C PHE A 31 9.58 -0.98 2.51
N SER A 32 8.58 -0.18 2.15
CA SER A 32 7.24 -0.22 2.76
C SER A 32 6.14 -0.66 1.79
N SER A 33 6.48 -1.00 0.55
CA SER A 33 5.52 -1.47 -0.44
C SER A 33 6.15 -2.40 -1.48
N GLN A 34 5.33 -3.33 -2.01
CA GLN A 34 5.75 -4.18 -3.12
C GLN A 34 6.05 -3.39 -4.40
N ASN A 35 5.38 -2.24 -4.63
CA ASN A 35 5.64 -1.40 -5.79
C ASN A 35 7.02 -0.75 -5.73
N ALA A 36 7.48 -0.32 -4.55
CA ALA A 36 8.84 0.13 -4.35
C ALA A 36 9.87 -0.99 -4.63
N VAL A 37 9.58 -2.22 -4.20
CA VAL A 37 10.42 -3.39 -4.51
C VAL A 37 10.46 -3.66 -6.01
N ARG A 38 9.32 -3.68 -6.71
CA ARG A 38 9.27 -3.87 -8.17
C ARG A 38 10.05 -2.80 -8.92
N SER A 39 9.91 -1.54 -8.50
CA SER A 39 10.66 -0.41 -9.09
C SER A 39 12.15 -0.55 -8.86
N PHE A 40 12.56 -0.96 -7.66
CA PHE A 40 13.95 -1.26 -7.33
C PHE A 40 14.50 -2.40 -8.21
N LEU A 41 13.79 -3.53 -8.30
CA LEU A 41 14.20 -4.70 -9.08
C LEU A 41 14.29 -4.42 -10.60
N ALA A 42 13.50 -3.48 -11.10
CA ALA A 42 13.58 -3.03 -12.49
C ALA A 42 14.83 -2.15 -12.78
N ASN A 43 15.53 -1.69 -11.75
CA ASN A 43 16.74 -0.88 -11.89
C ASN A 43 17.99 -1.76 -11.79
N PRO A 44 19.02 -1.57 -12.64
CA PRO A 44 20.27 -2.34 -12.59
C PRO A 44 20.98 -2.33 -11.23
N ILE A 45 20.73 -1.32 -10.38
CA ILE A 45 21.30 -1.24 -9.03
C ILE A 45 20.92 -2.45 -8.17
N ALA A 46 19.76 -3.09 -8.42
CA ALA A 46 19.31 -4.26 -7.66
C ALA A 46 20.29 -5.43 -7.74
N SER A 47 20.99 -5.61 -8.86
CA SER A 47 21.95 -6.70 -9.07
C SER A 47 23.27 -6.51 -8.34
N ILE A 48 23.62 -5.29 -7.97
CA ILE A 48 24.91 -4.94 -7.31
C ILE A 48 24.74 -4.48 -5.87
N GLN A 49 23.49 -4.23 -5.43
CA GLN A 49 23.16 -3.82 -4.07
C GLN A 49 23.39 -4.98 -3.10
N GLN A 50 24.17 -4.76 -2.05
CA GLN A 50 24.49 -5.76 -1.02
C GLN A 50 24.13 -5.31 0.40
N ASN A 51 23.68 -4.07 0.57
CA ASN A 51 23.32 -3.54 1.88
C ASN A 51 22.07 -4.25 2.41
N PRO A 52 22.01 -4.52 3.73
CA PRO A 52 20.87 -5.19 4.33
C PRO A 52 19.59 -4.34 4.25
N ILE A 53 18.47 -5.03 4.16
CA ILE A 53 17.15 -4.42 3.93
C ILE A 53 16.28 -4.59 5.17
N LEU A 54 15.56 -3.51 5.53
CA LEU A 54 14.44 -3.52 6.44
C LEU A 54 13.15 -3.33 5.64
N CYS A 55 12.06 -4.01 6.01
CA CYS A 55 10.81 -3.84 5.27
C CYS A 55 9.57 -3.89 6.16
N VAL A 56 8.46 -3.40 5.61
CA VAL A 56 7.13 -3.47 6.21
C VAL A 56 6.28 -4.48 5.44
N GLY A 57 5.74 -5.46 6.18
CA GLY A 57 4.80 -6.47 5.71
C GLY A 57 5.44 -7.70 5.06
N GLU A 58 4.86 -8.88 5.36
CA GLU A 58 5.38 -10.17 4.90
C GLU A 58 5.40 -10.30 3.35
N LYS A 59 4.42 -9.75 2.65
CA LYS A 59 4.40 -9.79 1.18
C LYS A 59 5.55 -9.00 0.55
N THR A 60 6.00 -7.91 1.20
CA THR A 60 7.16 -7.11 0.79
C THR A 60 8.44 -7.91 1.03
N LYS A 61 8.55 -8.56 2.19
CA LYS A 61 9.65 -9.45 2.53
C LYS A 61 9.79 -10.58 1.52
N SER A 62 8.70 -11.35 1.30
CA SER A 62 8.73 -12.48 0.36
C SER A 62 9.21 -12.05 -1.02
N LEU A 63 8.68 -10.94 -1.56
CA LEU A 63 9.10 -10.43 -2.86
C LEU A 63 10.59 -10.04 -2.91
N LEU A 64 11.14 -9.49 -1.84
CA LEU A 64 12.58 -9.19 -1.74
C LEU A 64 13.43 -10.47 -1.72
N GLU A 65 13.09 -11.42 -0.85
CA GLU A 65 13.83 -12.67 -0.65
C GLU A 65 13.78 -13.58 -1.88
N GLU A 66 12.63 -13.67 -2.56
CA GLU A 66 12.45 -14.39 -3.83
C GLU A 66 13.36 -13.84 -4.95
N ASN A 67 13.77 -12.57 -4.84
CA ASN A 67 14.69 -11.92 -5.77
C ASN A 67 16.11 -11.78 -5.19
N GLY A 68 16.49 -12.62 -4.23
CA GLY A 68 17.84 -12.72 -3.71
C GLY A 68 18.29 -11.58 -2.78
N GLN A 69 17.36 -10.75 -2.33
CA GLN A 69 17.68 -9.61 -1.45
C GLN A 69 17.71 -10.05 0.04
N LYS A 70 18.67 -9.55 0.79
CA LYS A 70 18.84 -9.89 2.22
C LYS A 70 17.97 -9.00 3.12
N VAL A 71 16.86 -9.54 3.60
CA VAL A 71 16.01 -8.86 4.60
C VAL A 71 16.46 -9.22 6.01
N ILE A 72 16.80 -8.22 6.82
CA ILE A 72 17.26 -8.41 8.21
C ILE A 72 16.21 -8.08 9.26
N LYS A 73 15.18 -7.31 8.90
CA LYS A 73 14.08 -6.96 9.78
C LYS A 73 12.80 -6.75 8.98
N THR A 74 11.73 -7.38 9.43
CA THR A 74 10.36 -7.13 8.97
C THR A 74 9.53 -6.60 10.13
N ALA A 75 8.72 -5.59 9.88
CA ALA A 75 7.76 -5.03 10.82
C ALA A 75 6.33 -5.11 10.26
N HIS A 76 5.32 -5.07 11.12
CA HIS A 76 3.92 -5.08 10.67
C HIS A 76 3.47 -3.74 10.08
N ASN A 77 4.06 -2.64 10.55
CA ASN A 77 3.78 -1.28 10.07
C ASN A 77 5.03 -0.39 10.21
N MET A 78 4.96 0.82 9.64
CA MET A 78 6.09 1.75 9.63
C MET A 78 6.45 2.25 11.02
N ILE A 79 5.48 2.46 11.90
CA ILE A 79 5.74 2.92 13.28
C ILE A 79 6.57 1.89 14.04
N GLU A 80 6.24 0.61 13.92
CA GLU A 80 7.02 -0.48 14.52
C GLU A 80 8.46 -0.50 13.99
N LEU A 81 8.62 -0.32 12.66
CA LEU A 81 9.94 -0.30 12.04
C LEU A 81 10.80 0.86 12.52
N VAL A 82 10.22 2.07 12.56
CA VAL A 82 10.87 3.28 13.06
C VAL A 82 11.28 3.12 14.53
N ASN A 83 10.40 2.60 15.37
CA ASN A 83 10.71 2.32 16.78
C ASN A 83 11.88 1.34 16.95
N PHE A 84 11.95 0.31 16.09
CA PHE A 84 13.09 -0.61 16.07
C PHE A 84 14.38 0.11 15.69
N ILE A 85 14.38 0.90 14.62
CA ILE A 85 15.54 1.68 14.16
C ILE A 85 16.02 2.63 15.28
N GLN A 86 15.10 3.37 15.90
CA GLN A 86 15.41 4.29 16.99
C GLN A 86 16.05 3.61 18.21
N LYS A 87 15.72 2.36 18.48
CA LYS A 87 16.28 1.61 19.62
C LYS A 87 17.64 0.99 19.33
N THR A 88 17.88 0.54 18.09
CA THR A 88 18.98 -0.37 17.80
C THR A 88 19.98 0.14 16.76
N MET A 89 19.66 1.20 15.98
CA MET A 89 20.43 1.58 14.80
C MET A 89 20.54 3.10 14.61
N LYS A 90 20.70 3.86 15.70
CA LYS A 90 20.65 5.33 15.70
C LYS A 90 21.74 6.02 14.86
N ASN A 91 22.91 5.39 14.71
CA ASN A 91 24.06 5.99 14.05
C ASN A 91 24.19 5.61 12.57
N GLU A 92 23.18 4.92 12.05
CA GLU A 92 23.17 4.42 10.68
C GLU A 92 22.49 5.41 9.71
N HIS A 93 22.76 5.24 8.43
CA HIS A 93 22.12 6.00 7.37
C HIS A 93 21.18 5.11 6.57
N PHE A 94 19.93 5.56 6.39
CA PHE A 94 18.84 4.79 5.78
C PHE A 94 18.41 5.41 4.46
N LEU A 95 18.09 4.55 3.48
CA LEU A 95 17.42 4.95 2.25
C LEU A 95 16.03 4.33 2.18
N HIS A 96 15.00 5.15 2.25
CA HIS A 96 13.61 4.71 2.10
C HIS A 96 13.16 4.80 0.65
N MET A 97 12.93 3.64 0.05
CA MET A 97 12.33 3.51 -1.28
C MET A 97 10.81 3.57 -1.15
N CYS A 98 10.20 4.61 -1.70
CA CYS A 98 8.78 4.90 -1.50
C CYS A 98 8.07 5.34 -2.77
N GLY A 99 6.75 5.52 -2.70
CA GLY A 99 5.94 6.16 -3.74
C GLY A 99 5.62 7.62 -3.41
N ASN A 100 5.04 8.33 -4.38
CA ASN A 100 4.60 9.72 -4.20
C ASN A 100 3.47 9.90 -3.15
N ARG A 101 2.76 8.83 -2.80
CA ARG A 101 1.65 8.81 -1.81
C ARG A 101 2.06 8.15 -0.48
N LYS A 102 3.34 8.26 -0.10
CA LYS A 102 3.85 7.75 1.18
C LYS A 102 3.25 8.48 2.37
N LEU A 103 3.09 7.76 3.49
CA LEU A 103 2.74 8.37 4.77
C LEU A 103 3.97 9.03 5.41
N PRO A 104 3.79 10.05 6.26
CA PRO A 104 4.89 10.80 6.86
C PRO A 104 5.63 10.06 7.98
N ASP A 105 5.11 8.90 8.45
CA ASP A 105 5.58 8.22 9.67
C ASP A 105 7.08 7.94 9.68
N PHE A 106 7.65 7.53 8.54
CA PHE A 106 9.09 7.26 8.44
C PHE A 106 9.89 8.54 8.64
N ALA A 107 9.65 9.55 7.82
CA ALA A 107 10.37 10.81 7.87
C ALA A 107 10.23 11.50 9.22
N ALA A 108 9.00 11.58 9.74
CA ALA A 108 8.71 12.20 11.04
C ALA A 108 9.47 11.49 12.18
N GLY A 109 9.44 10.16 12.21
CA GLY A 109 10.10 9.40 13.27
C GLY A 109 11.63 9.48 13.18
N MET A 110 12.21 9.47 11.98
CA MET A 110 13.66 9.61 11.78
C MET A 110 14.13 11.01 12.18
N GLN A 111 13.41 12.06 11.77
CA GLN A 111 13.70 13.44 12.14
C GLN A 111 13.63 13.66 13.64
N GLN A 112 12.58 13.18 14.30
CA GLN A 112 12.40 13.30 15.74
C GLN A 112 13.57 12.68 16.53
N ALA A 113 14.15 11.60 16.01
CA ALA A 113 15.26 10.89 16.63
C ALA A 113 16.66 11.40 16.19
N GLY A 114 16.74 12.34 15.24
CA GLY A 114 18.00 12.83 14.69
C GLY A 114 18.78 11.77 13.88
N ILE A 115 18.07 10.78 13.30
CA ILE A 115 18.67 9.69 12.53
C ILE A 115 18.76 10.09 11.07
N SER A 116 19.93 9.83 10.47
CA SER A 116 20.22 10.17 9.08
C SER A 116 19.44 9.29 8.11
N TYR A 117 18.76 9.92 7.14
CA TYR A 117 18.03 9.20 6.10
C TYR A 117 17.89 10.02 4.82
N ASP A 118 17.69 9.32 3.72
CA ASP A 118 17.20 9.86 2.45
C ASP A 118 15.91 9.12 2.03
N GLU A 119 15.11 9.76 1.20
CA GLU A 119 13.93 9.13 0.58
C GLU A 119 14.01 9.26 -0.94
N VAL A 120 13.71 8.17 -1.63
CA VAL A 120 13.65 8.11 -3.09
C VAL A 120 12.25 7.71 -3.53
N THR A 121 11.62 8.58 -4.34
CA THR A 121 10.36 8.26 -4.98
C THR A 121 10.63 7.36 -6.18
N ALA A 122 10.42 6.05 -6.01
CA ALA A 122 10.70 5.03 -7.01
C ALA A 122 9.51 4.76 -7.95
N TYR A 123 8.31 5.19 -7.58
CA TYR A 123 7.10 5.05 -8.39
C TYR A 123 6.08 6.12 -8.06
N HIS A 124 5.24 6.43 -9.05
CA HIS A 124 4.04 7.24 -8.85
C HIS A 124 2.79 6.36 -8.86
N THR A 125 1.86 6.70 -8.00
CA THR A 125 0.49 6.17 -8.02
C THR A 125 -0.42 7.26 -8.56
N HIS A 126 -1.03 7.00 -9.70
CA HIS A 126 -2.02 7.86 -10.33
C HIS A 126 -3.41 7.33 -10.02
N LEU A 127 -4.34 8.21 -9.71
CA LEU A 127 -5.75 7.87 -9.60
C LEU A 127 -6.34 7.79 -11.00
N VAL A 128 -6.98 6.68 -11.31
CA VAL A 128 -7.65 6.46 -12.59
C VAL A 128 -9.14 6.45 -12.37
N SER A 129 -9.79 7.57 -12.67
CA SER A 129 -11.23 7.68 -12.50
C SER A 129 -11.98 7.32 -13.77
N ARG A 130 -13.04 6.52 -13.62
CA ARG A 130 -13.94 6.13 -14.71
C ARG A 130 -15.39 6.16 -14.23
N LYS A 131 -16.28 6.82 -14.99
CA LYS A 131 -17.70 6.82 -14.70
C LYS A 131 -18.27 5.40 -14.81
N GLN A 132 -19.00 4.95 -13.79
CA GLN A 132 -19.73 3.69 -13.78
C GLN A 132 -21.21 3.93 -14.15
N THR A 133 -21.68 3.20 -15.14
CA THR A 133 -23.08 3.23 -15.59
C THR A 133 -23.49 1.83 -16.03
N PRO A 134 -24.57 1.25 -15.46
CA PRO A 134 -25.37 1.79 -14.36
C PRO A 134 -24.61 1.86 -13.03
N GLU A 135 -25.18 2.57 -12.05
CA GLU A 135 -24.60 2.62 -10.70
C GLU A 135 -24.57 1.21 -10.09
N PRO A 136 -23.43 0.75 -9.55
CA PRO A 136 -23.32 -0.58 -8.98
C PRO A 136 -24.10 -0.71 -7.67
N GLN A 137 -24.67 -1.87 -7.41
CA GLN A 137 -25.35 -2.15 -6.15
C GLN A 137 -24.37 -2.32 -4.98
N GLY A 138 -23.15 -2.79 -5.26
CA GLY A 138 -22.08 -2.99 -4.28
C GLY A 138 -20.75 -2.47 -4.79
N LEU A 139 -19.96 -1.92 -3.87
CA LEU A 139 -18.63 -1.37 -4.11
C LEU A 139 -17.63 -2.06 -3.19
N LEU A 140 -16.59 -2.69 -3.75
CA LEU A 140 -15.52 -3.30 -3.00
C LEU A 140 -14.28 -2.40 -3.04
N PHE A 141 -13.91 -1.88 -1.88
CA PHE A 141 -12.76 -0.99 -1.74
C PHE A 141 -11.59 -1.67 -1.03
N TYR A 142 -10.47 -1.76 -1.73
CA TYR A 142 -9.23 -2.38 -1.25
C TYR A 142 -8.23 -1.37 -0.65
N SER A 143 -8.48 -0.08 -0.81
CA SER A 143 -7.63 0.98 -0.26
C SER A 143 -8.37 2.32 -0.19
N PRO A 144 -7.92 3.26 0.68
CA PRO A 144 -8.41 4.64 0.67
C PRO A 144 -8.21 5.35 -0.68
N SER A 145 -7.10 5.07 -1.37
CA SER A 145 -6.84 5.63 -2.72
C SER A 145 -7.84 5.14 -3.76
N GLY A 146 -8.34 3.90 -3.62
CA GLY A 146 -9.42 3.38 -4.47
C GLY A 146 -10.74 4.12 -4.25
N VAL A 147 -11.06 4.44 -3.00
CA VAL A 147 -12.23 5.29 -2.65
C VAL A 147 -12.08 6.67 -3.28
N GLU A 148 -10.93 7.31 -3.08
CA GLU A 148 -10.62 8.63 -3.64
C GLU A 148 -10.75 8.66 -5.17
N SER A 149 -10.19 7.66 -5.86
CA SER A 149 -10.27 7.54 -7.32
C SER A 149 -11.73 7.39 -7.78
N TYR A 150 -12.50 6.52 -7.16
CA TYR A 150 -13.91 6.31 -7.52
C TYR A 150 -14.73 7.59 -7.36
N LEU A 151 -14.53 8.32 -6.29
CA LEU A 151 -15.28 9.54 -5.97
C LEU A 151 -14.95 10.74 -6.89
N GLN A 152 -13.87 10.69 -7.68
CA GLN A 152 -13.59 11.76 -8.66
C GLN A 152 -14.68 11.90 -9.73
N THR A 153 -15.33 10.80 -10.10
CA THR A 153 -16.34 10.80 -11.20
C THR A 153 -17.64 10.10 -10.83
N ASN A 154 -17.71 9.46 -9.65
CA ASN A 154 -18.88 8.70 -9.19
C ASN A 154 -19.30 9.16 -7.79
N SER A 155 -20.49 8.78 -7.39
CA SER A 155 -20.99 8.87 -6.02
C SER A 155 -21.24 7.47 -5.48
N ILE A 156 -21.23 7.32 -4.16
CA ILE A 156 -21.63 6.04 -3.53
C ILE A 156 -23.12 5.78 -3.73
N GLY A 157 -23.95 6.82 -3.69
CA GLY A 157 -25.38 6.71 -3.91
C GLY A 157 -26.04 5.72 -2.97
N ALA A 158 -26.80 4.76 -3.54
CA ALA A 158 -27.48 3.69 -2.81
C ALA A 158 -26.63 2.42 -2.65
N SER A 159 -25.41 2.38 -3.15
CA SER A 159 -24.52 1.22 -3.13
C SER A 159 -24.15 0.79 -1.71
N TRP A 160 -24.02 -0.53 -1.50
CA TRP A 160 -23.43 -1.06 -0.29
C TRP A 160 -21.91 -1.13 -0.42
N CYS A 161 -21.17 -0.54 0.52
CA CYS A 161 -19.71 -0.50 0.49
C CYS A 161 -19.11 -1.65 1.31
N PHE A 162 -18.15 -2.34 0.74
CA PHE A 162 -17.35 -3.37 1.39
C PHE A 162 -15.91 -2.90 1.43
N CYS A 163 -15.34 -2.70 2.63
CA CYS A 163 -13.99 -2.21 2.84
C CYS A 163 -13.08 -3.32 3.36
N ILE A 164 -11.89 -3.43 2.78
CA ILE A 164 -10.91 -4.47 3.15
C ILE A 164 -10.40 -4.35 4.59
N GLY A 165 -10.52 -3.18 5.18
CA GLY A 165 -10.10 -2.91 6.55
C GLY A 165 -10.50 -1.52 7.00
N GLU A 166 -10.21 -1.22 8.27
CA GLU A 166 -10.65 -0.03 8.97
C GLU A 166 -10.13 1.27 8.35
N THR A 167 -8.87 1.30 7.90
CA THR A 167 -8.29 2.47 7.22
C THR A 167 -9.08 2.86 5.96
N THR A 168 -9.55 1.87 5.19
CA THR A 168 -10.39 2.10 4.00
C THR A 168 -11.80 2.52 4.42
N ALA A 169 -12.35 1.90 5.46
CA ALA A 169 -13.68 2.23 5.99
C ALA A 169 -13.77 3.68 6.51
N THR A 170 -12.70 4.18 7.12
CA THR A 170 -12.62 5.58 7.56
C THR A 170 -12.85 6.58 6.42
N ALA A 171 -12.41 6.27 5.21
CA ALA A 171 -12.64 7.12 4.04
C ALA A 171 -14.10 7.04 3.53
N VAL A 172 -14.83 5.96 3.83
CA VAL A 172 -16.21 5.72 3.36
C VAL A 172 -17.26 6.18 4.36
N ARG A 173 -17.01 6.05 5.67
CA ARG A 173 -17.98 6.38 6.74
C ARG A 173 -18.65 7.76 6.65
N PRO A 174 -17.94 8.84 6.26
CA PRO A 174 -18.60 10.15 6.10
C PRO A 174 -19.63 10.20 4.96
N LEU A 175 -19.64 9.20 4.07
CA LEU A 175 -20.40 9.21 2.82
C LEU A 175 -21.64 8.29 2.87
N THR A 176 -21.62 7.26 3.72
CA THR A 176 -22.73 6.28 3.82
C THR A 176 -22.66 5.47 5.11
N GLU A 177 -23.84 5.07 5.60
CA GLU A 177 -23.97 4.08 6.67
C GLU A 177 -24.03 2.63 6.13
N ARG A 178 -24.21 2.45 4.81
CA ARG A 178 -24.24 1.15 4.14
C ARG A 178 -22.85 0.61 3.94
N LEU A 179 -22.24 0.11 5.02
CA LEU A 179 -20.84 -0.27 5.08
C LEU A 179 -20.62 -1.60 5.81
N THR A 180 -19.79 -2.44 5.23
CA THR A 180 -19.26 -3.67 5.85
C THR A 180 -17.75 -3.61 5.81
N VAL A 181 -17.10 -3.88 6.95
CA VAL A 181 -15.64 -3.98 7.03
C VAL A 181 -15.23 -5.44 7.14
N SER A 182 -14.26 -5.86 6.34
CA SER A 182 -13.71 -7.22 6.43
C SER A 182 -13.02 -7.44 7.79
N PRO A 183 -13.25 -8.57 8.46
CA PRO A 183 -12.62 -8.85 9.78
C PRO A 183 -11.10 -9.00 9.70
N LYS A 184 -10.57 -9.26 8.52
CA LYS A 184 -9.14 -9.32 8.21
C LYS A 184 -8.89 -8.66 6.86
N ALA A 185 -7.72 -8.06 6.67
CA ALA A 185 -7.30 -7.46 5.39
C ALA A 185 -6.98 -8.55 4.35
N ASN A 186 -8.05 -9.22 3.88
CA ASN A 186 -8.00 -10.35 2.94
C ASN A 186 -9.07 -10.16 1.86
N ALA A 187 -8.65 -10.23 0.59
CA ALA A 187 -9.53 -10.00 -0.56
C ALA A 187 -10.65 -11.05 -0.67
N ASP A 188 -10.33 -12.33 -0.40
CA ASP A 188 -11.32 -13.42 -0.51
C ASP A 188 -12.42 -13.26 0.53
N LEU A 189 -12.06 -12.86 1.75
CA LEU A 189 -13.06 -12.58 2.81
C LEU A 189 -13.93 -11.38 2.45
N LEU A 190 -13.38 -10.35 1.81
CA LEU A 190 -14.15 -9.20 1.34
C LEU A 190 -15.16 -9.60 0.26
N VAL A 191 -14.70 -10.36 -0.73
CA VAL A 191 -15.57 -10.90 -1.81
C VAL A 191 -16.64 -11.81 -1.23
N ALA A 192 -16.30 -12.70 -0.29
CA ALA A 192 -17.26 -13.59 0.36
C ALA A 192 -18.33 -12.80 1.15
N ALA A 193 -17.94 -11.71 1.83
CA ALA A 193 -18.89 -10.85 2.54
C ALA A 193 -19.88 -10.19 1.56
N ALA A 194 -19.40 -9.65 0.43
CA ALA A 194 -20.25 -9.07 -0.60
C ALA A 194 -21.19 -10.12 -1.21
N ALA A 195 -20.65 -11.28 -1.59
CA ALA A 195 -21.46 -12.38 -2.15
C ALA A 195 -22.55 -12.85 -1.17
N THR A 196 -22.27 -12.87 0.13
CA THR A 196 -23.25 -13.25 1.16
C THR A 196 -24.34 -12.19 1.30
N HIS A 197 -23.98 -10.92 1.22
CA HIS A 197 -24.92 -9.80 1.31
C HIS A 197 -25.96 -9.83 0.18
N PHE A 198 -25.53 -10.12 -1.05
CA PHE A 198 -26.38 -10.12 -2.25
C PHE A 198 -27.03 -11.48 -2.56
N ARG A 199 -26.83 -12.50 -1.75
CA ARG A 199 -27.52 -13.80 -1.86
C ARG A 199 -28.97 -13.80 -1.32
N ARG A 200 -29.40 -12.68 -0.74
CA ARG A 200 -30.74 -12.58 -0.11
C ARG A 200 -31.80 -12.11 -1.08
#